data_0aaed996f5061d84c79c7248d3db5f5d
#
_entry.id   0aaed996f5061d84c79c7248d3db5f5d
#
_cell.length_a   1.000
_cell.length_b   1.000
_cell.length_c   1.000
_cell.angle_alpha   90.00
_cell.angle_beta   90.00
_cell.angle_gamma   90.00
#
_symmetry.space_group_name_H-M   'P 1'
#
loop_
_entity.id
_entity.type
_entity.pdbx_description
1 polymer ?
#
loop_
_entity_poly.entity_id
_entity_poly.type
_entity_poly.pdbx_seq_one_letter_code
_entity_poly.pdbx_strand_id
1 'polypeptide(L)'
;DLLALARQTLALVDNGKGVLVLTDIFGATPSNLALKLLEPGRVEGIAGVNLPMLLRALTYRDKGMETLLTRAIAGGRDGVLNMLDH
;
A
#
# COMPACT_ATOMS: atom_id res chain seq x y z
N ASP A 1 11.71 -15.77 -12.78
CA ASP A 1 11.77 -14.32 -12.73
C ASP A 1 10.91 -13.80 -11.57
N LEU A 2 11.51 -12.98 -10.73
CA LEU A 2 10.85 -12.46 -9.54
C LEU A 2 9.63 -11.57 -9.88
N LEU A 3 9.73 -10.80 -10.95
CA LEU A 3 8.61 -9.95 -11.40
C LEU A 3 7.42 -10.79 -11.87
N ALA A 4 7.70 -11.86 -12.63
CA ALA A 4 6.65 -12.77 -13.08
C ALA A 4 5.97 -13.46 -11.91
N LEU A 5 6.73 -13.90 -10.90
CA LEU A 5 6.17 -14.50 -9.70
C LEU A 5 5.30 -13.50 -8.93
N ALA A 6 5.75 -12.25 -8.82
CA ALA A 6 4.99 -11.20 -8.14
C ALA A 6 3.65 -10.93 -8.87
N ARG A 7 3.66 -10.89 -10.20
CA ARG A 7 2.43 -10.73 -10.98
C ARG A 7 1.46 -11.88 -10.80
N GLN A 8 1.96 -13.13 -10.74
CA GLN A 8 1.13 -14.28 -10.46
C GLN A 8 0.51 -14.19 -9.07
N THR A 9 1.27 -13.74 -8.07
CA THR A 9 0.77 -13.56 -6.71
C THR A 9 -0.33 -12.49 -6.66
N LEU A 10 -0.14 -11.37 -7.37
CA LEU A 10 -1.17 -10.33 -7.47
C LEU A 10 -2.47 -10.90 -8.05
N ALA A 11 -2.37 -11.70 -9.10
CA ALA A 11 -3.54 -12.30 -9.72
C ALA A 11 -4.30 -13.22 -8.76
N LEU A 12 -3.59 -13.90 -7.84
CA LEU A 12 -4.21 -14.77 -6.85
C LEU A 12 -4.95 -14.00 -5.75
N VAL A 13 -4.44 -12.82 -5.35
CA VAL A 13 -5.06 -12.05 -4.26
C VAL A 13 -6.05 -10.99 -4.75
N ASP A 14 -6.01 -10.64 -6.03
CA ASP A 14 -6.92 -9.65 -6.62
C ASP A 14 -8.30 -10.27 -6.83
N ASN A 15 -9.27 -9.76 -6.11
CA ASN A 15 -10.67 -10.23 -6.21
C ASN A 15 -11.51 -9.38 -7.18
N GLY A 16 -10.88 -8.64 -8.09
CA GLY A 16 -11.53 -7.76 -9.05
C GLY A 16 -11.66 -6.31 -8.58
N LYS A 17 -11.32 -6.01 -7.33
CA LYS A 17 -11.39 -4.65 -6.77
C LYS A 17 -10.05 -3.95 -6.75
N GLY A 18 -9.00 -4.62 -7.23
CA GLY A 18 -7.66 -4.09 -7.24
C GLY A 18 -6.84 -4.54 -6.02
N VAL A 19 -5.59 -4.10 -6.00
CA VAL A 19 -4.64 -4.46 -4.95
C VAL A 19 -3.88 -3.22 -4.50
N LEU A 20 -3.74 -3.04 -3.19
CA LEU A 20 -2.87 -2.03 -2.62
C LEU A 20 -1.58 -2.69 -2.16
N VAL A 21 -0.45 -2.25 -2.72
CA VAL A 21 0.89 -2.74 -2.37
C VAL A 21 1.52 -1.76 -1.37
N LEU A 22 2.01 -2.30 -0.26
CA LEU A 22 2.66 -1.49 0.78
C LEU A 22 4.13 -1.88 0.90
N THR A 23 5.01 -0.89 0.90
CA THR A 23 6.45 -1.07 1.12
C THR A 23 6.94 -0.15 2.24
N ASP A 24 8.07 -0.49 2.84
CA ASP A 24 8.63 0.31 3.94
C ASP A 24 9.45 1.51 3.45
N ILE A 25 10.32 1.31 2.44
CA ILE A 25 11.23 2.37 1.97
C ILE A 25 11.11 2.51 0.45
N PHE A 26 10.86 3.74 -0.01
CA PHE A 26 10.90 4.04 -1.44
C PHE A 26 12.34 4.02 -1.96
N GLY A 27 12.55 3.39 -3.13
CA GLY A 27 13.88 3.31 -3.75
C GLY A 27 14.67 2.05 -3.41
N ALA A 28 14.24 1.25 -2.40
CA ALA A 28 14.85 -0.05 -2.13
C ALA A 28 14.40 -1.09 -3.18
N THR A 29 15.10 -2.23 -3.26
CA THR A 29 14.79 -3.27 -4.25
C THR A 29 13.33 -3.73 -4.23
N PRO A 30 12.72 -4.03 -3.06
CA PRO A 30 11.30 -4.38 -3.04
C PRO A 30 10.39 -3.28 -3.56
N SER A 31 10.69 -2.03 -3.26
CA SER A 31 9.94 -0.88 -3.76
C SER A 31 10.09 -0.73 -5.28
N ASN A 32 11.30 -0.95 -5.82
CA ASN A 32 11.53 -0.89 -7.26
C ASN A 32 10.78 -2.01 -7.99
N LEU A 33 10.70 -3.19 -7.41
CA LEU A 33 9.88 -4.28 -7.95
C LEU A 33 8.40 -3.91 -7.92
N ALA A 34 7.93 -3.33 -6.82
CA ALA A 34 6.54 -2.92 -6.67
C ALA A 34 6.14 -1.90 -7.74
N LEU A 35 7.02 -0.92 -8.06
CA LEU A 35 6.73 0.07 -9.10
C LEU A 35 6.37 -0.56 -10.44
N LYS A 36 6.98 -1.69 -10.77
CA LYS A 36 6.71 -2.40 -12.04
C LYS A 36 5.36 -3.11 -12.04
N LEU A 37 4.73 -3.26 -10.90
CA LEU A 37 3.44 -3.92 -10.75
C LEU A 37 2.28 -2.91 -10.80
N LEU A 38 2.56 -1.62 -10.67
CA LEU A 38 1.52 -0.61 -10.51
C LEU A 38 0.73 -0.40 -11.80
N GLU A 39 -0.57 -0.26 -11.62
CA GLU A 39 -1.54 0.11 -12.66
C GLU A 39 -2.48 1.14 -12.05
N PRO A 40 -2.51 2.40 -12.52
CA PRO A 40 -3.34 3.43 -11.91
C PRO A 40 -4.79 2.99 -11.72
N GLY A 41 -5.29 3.19 -10.51
CA GLY A 41 -6.67 2.84 -10.13
C GLY A 41 -6.91 1.39 -9.81
N ARG A 42 -6.00 0.48 -10.19
CA ARG A 42 -6.18 -0.97 -9.97
C ARG A 42 -5.10 -1.56 -9.07
N VAL A 43 -3.83 -1.31 -9.37
CA VAL A 43 -2.71 -1.73 -8.51
C VAL A 43 -1.97 -0.47 -8.11
N GLU A 44 -2.24 -0.01 -6.91
CA GLU A 44 -1.63 1.19 -6.36
C GLU A 44 -0.63 0.82 -5.28
N GLY A 45 0.30 1.72 -4.97
CA GLY A 45 1.34 1.45 -3.98
C GLY A 45 1.59 2.63 -3.07
N ILE A 46 1.93 2.33 -1.83
CA ILE A 46 2.37 3.32 -0.85
C ILE A 46 3.70 2.86 -0.26
N ALA A 47 4.69 3.75 -0.26
CA ALA A 47 5.95 3.55 0.46
C ALA A 47 5.87 4.23 1.83
N GLY A 48 6.63 3.71 2.79
CA GLY A 48 6.65 4.25 4.14
C GLY A 48 5.61 3.65 5.06
N VAL A 49 5.26 2.37 4.85
CA VAL A 49 4.24 1.69 5.66
C VAL A 49 4.62 1.71 7.15
N ASN A 50 3.62 1.96 7.97
CA ASN A 50 3.70 1.83 9.42
C ASN A 50 2.39 1.23 9.94
N LEU A 51 2.34 0.90 11.22
CA LEU A 51 1.17 0.23 11.79
C LEU A 51 -0.11 1.08 11.68
N PRO A 52 -0.11 2.39 11.97
CA PRO A 52 -1.30 3.21 11.79
C PRO A 52 -1.83 3.19 10.34
N MET A 53 -0.93 3.18 9.35
CA MET A 53 -1.32 3.04 7.94
C MET A 53 -2.01 1.70 7.68
N LEU A 54 -1.45 0.61 8.21
CA LEU A 54 -2.04 -0.73 8.05
C LEU A 54 -3.44 -0.80 8.64
N LEU A 55 -3.64 -0.21 9.82
CA LEU A 55 -4.96 -0.19 10.47
C LEU A 55 -5.99 0.56 9.61
N ARG A 56 -5.59 1.70 9.04
CA ARG A 56 -6.47 2.46 8.14
C ARG A 56 -6.75 1.68 6.86
N ALA A 57 -5.72 1.06 6.27
CA ALA A 57 -5.90 0.26 5.06
C ALA A 57 -6.91 -0.88 5.29
N LEU A 58 -6.81 -1.57 6.41
CA LEU A 58 -7.76 -2.63 6.74
C LEU A 58 -9.18 -2.08 6.95
N THR A 59 -9.31 -0.94 7.61
CA THR A 59 -10.61 -0.32 7.88
C THR A 59 -11.31 0.11 6.58
N TYR A 60 -10.57 0.64 5.63
CA TYR A 60 -11.13 1.22 4.41
C TYR A 60 -10.97 0.33 3.18
N ARG A 61 -10.58 -0.94 3.35
CA ARG A 61 -10.28 -1.84 2.22
C ARG A 61 -11.44 -2.05 1.24
N ASP A 62 -12.67 -1.86 1.69
CA ASP A 62 -13.87 -2.06 0.87
C ASP A 62 -14.50 -0.74 0.39
N LYS A 63 -13.81 0.37 0.52
CA LYS A 63 -14.37 1.71 0.24
C LYS A 63 -13.92 2.30 -1.10
N GLY A 64 -13.29 1.49 -1.96
CA GLY A 64 -12.74 1.94 -3.23
C GLY A 64 -11.29 2.39 -3.10
N MET A 65 -10.54 2.28 -4.20
CA MET A 65 -9.08 2.51 -4.19
C MET A 65 -8.72 3.94 -3.82
N GLU A 66 -9.44 4.93 -4.34
CA GLU A 66 -9.16 6.34 -4.05
C GLU A 66 -9.31 6.66 -2.56
N THR A 67 -10.40 6.23 -1.95
CA THR A 67 -10.63 6.42 -0.51
C THR A 67 -9.60 5.66 0.30
N LEU A 68 -9.31 4.41 -0.08
CA LEU A 68 -8.32 3.57 0.59
C LEU A 68 -6.95 4.24 0.61
N LEU A 69 -6.47 4.74 -0.53
CA LEU A 69 -5.19 5.44 -0.64
C LEU A 69 -5.15 6.67 0.27
N THR A 70 -6.17 7.52 0.18
CA THR A 70 -6.22 8.77 0.94
C THR A 70 -6.22 8.50 2.44
N ARG A 71 -7.01 7.54 2.89
CA ARG A 71 -7.12 7.21 4.32
C ARG A 71 -5.88 6.51 4.85
N ALA A 72 -5.28 5.62 4.07
CA ALA A 72 -4.06 4.93 4.47
C ALA A 72 -2.89 5.90 4.62
N ILE A 73 -2.69 6.79 3.64
CA ILE A 73 -1.62 7.80 3.70
C ILE A 73 -1.83 8.72 4.90
N ALA A 74 -3.06 9.22 5.11
CA ALA A 74 -3.37 10.09 6.25
C ALA A 74 -3.11 9.37 7.57
N GLY A 75 -3.51 8.10 7.68
CA GLY A 75 -3.25 7.31 8.89
C GLY A 75 -1.77 7.14 9.18
N GLY A 76 -0.98 6.89 8.14
CA GLY A 76 0.47 6.76 8.28
C GLY A 76 1.13 8.05 8.76
N ARG A 77 0.73 9.19 8.18
CA ARG A 77 1.25 10.50 8.58
C ARG A 77 0.84 10.87 10.00
N ASP A 78 -0.44 10.71 10.33
CA ASP A 78 -0.98 11.09 11.63
C ASP A 78 -0.46 10.18 12.75
N GLY A 79 -0.01 8.97 12.42
CA GLY A 79 0.53 8.02 13.37
C GLY A 79 1.97 8.28 13.77
N VAL A 80 2.66 9.24 13.13
CA VAL A 80 4.04 9.62 13.48
C VAL A 80 3.98 10.88 14.36
N LEU A 81 4.27 10.74 15.65
CA LEU A 81 4.15 11.85 16.57
C LEU A 81 5.23 11.79 17.66
N ASN A 82 5.54 12.94 18.20
CA ASN A 82 6.41 13.03 19.38
C ASN A 82 5.56 12.72 20.61
N MET A 83 5.92 11.68 21.34
CA MET A 83 5.12 11.19 22.47
C MET A 83 4.96 12.22 23.58
N LEU A 84 6.00 13.04 23.81
CA LEU A 84 5.94 14.05 24.88
C LEU A 84 5.05 15.25 24.52
N ASP A 85 4.87 15.51 23.24
CA ASP A 85 4.03 16.63 22.76
C ASP A 85 2.56 16.23 22.62
N HIS A 86 2.23 15.02 23.06
CA HIS A 86 0.90 14.46 22.86
C HIS A 86 0.20 14.13 24.21
#